data_5d88301de3dc0f971d38d243abc33c44
#
_entry.id   5d88301de3dc0f971d38d243abc33c44
#
_cell.length_a   1.000
_cell.length_b   1.000
_cell.length_c   1.000
_cell.angle_alpha   90.00
_cell.angle_beta   90.00
_cell.angle_gamma   90.00
#
_symmetry.space_group_name_H-M   'P 1'
#
loop_
_entity.id
_entity.type
_entity.pdbx_description
1 polymer ?
#
loop_
_entity_poly.entity_id
_entity_poly.type
_entity_poly.pdbx_seq_one_letter_code
_entity_poly.pdbx_strand_id
1 'polypeptide(L)'
;MKLKVCGMKYVENIQQVAELQPDYLGFIFYEKSKRNFEGIIPEFSNSIKKTGVFVNEYIEIVISLVEEYRLDAIQLHGDETVAYIKELKCQLESSRELKIEENKQIKKKKNQHYISKNDVEVIKVFGIKDEFNFDVLKPYLEVVDYFLFDTKGKERGGNGTKFDWSVLEKYPFDTPFFLSGGIGLEDVEEVKKIMKSNLPIYALDVNSKFESKPGVKRIEDLKEFKESVISSETK
;
A
#
# COMPACT_ATOMS: atom_id res chain seq x y z
N MET A 1 3.41 -15.05 -3.07
CA MET A 1 2.51 -14.04 -2.42
C MET A 1 3.34 -12.90 -1.89
N LYS A 2 2.90 -11.64 -2.04
CA LYS A 2 3.59 -10.45 -1.53
C LYS A 2 3.04 -10.02 -0.17
N LEU A 3 3.87 -9.30 0.61
CA LEU A 3 3.50 -8.76 1.92
C LEU A 3 3.70 -7.25 1.95
N LYS A 4 2.68 -6.53 2.37
CA LYS A 4 2.73 -5.11 2.71
C LYS A 4 2.53 -4.94 4.21
N VAL A 5 3.42 -4.18 4.86
CA VAL A 5 3.29 -3.79 6.27
C VAL A 5 2.98 -2.30 6.32
N CYS A 6 1.75 -1.96 6.73
CA CYS A 6 1.23 -0.60 6.71
C CYS A 6 1.31 0.09 8.08
N GLY A 7 1.28 1.43 8.09
CA GLY A 7 1.24 2.23 9.31
C GLY A 7 2.59 2.32 10.03
N MET A 8 3.68 2.31 9.28
CA MET A 8 5.02 2.52 9.80
C MET A 8 5.19 3.96 10.30
N LYS A 9 5.83 4.15 11.45
CA LYS A 9 5.93 5.48 12.05
C LYS A 9 7.30 5.80 12.66
N TYR A 10 7.93 4.88 13.39
CA TYR A 10 9.15 5.14 14.15
C TYR A 10 10.37 4.54 13.46
N VAL A 11 11.43 5.32 13.32
CA VAL A 11 12.65 4.98 12.54
C VAL A 11 13.22 3.62 12.89
N GLU A 12 13.44 3.34 14.17
CA GLU A 12 13.99 2.06 14.62
C GLU A 12 13.09 0.88 14.25
N ASN A 13 11.76 1.04 14.40
CA ASN A 13 10.83 -0.02 14.06
C ASN A 13 10.68 -0.19 12.54
N ILE A 14 10.81 0.88 11.75
CA ILE A 14 10.87 0.80 10.28
C ILE A 14 12.07 -0.05 9.86
N GLN A 15 13.26 0.18 10.45
CA GLN A 15 14.47 -0.59 10.16
C GLN A 15 14.28 -2.06 10.50
N GLN A 16 13.77 -2.37 11.70
CA GLN A 16 13.51 -3.75 12.13
C GLN A 16 12.52 -4.48 11.20
N VAL A 17 11.45 -3.80 10.77
CA VAL A 17 10.49 -4.39 9.82
C VAL A 17 11.13 -4.55 8.43
N ALA A 18 11.96 -3.61 8.00
CA ALA A 18 12.66 -3.70 6.72
C ALA A 18 13.64 -4.88 6.66
N GLU A 19 14.25 -5.28 7.80
CA GLU A 19 15.08 -6.49 7.90
C GLU A 19 14.29 -7.78 7.60
N LEU A 20 12.99 -7.79 7.85
CA LEU A 20 12.12 -8.89 7.46
C LEU A 20 11.86 -8.95 5.95
N GLN A 21 12.30 -7.95 5.18
CA GLN A 21 12.14 -7.84 3.74
C GLN A 21 10.69 -8.07 3.27
N PRO A 22 9.72 -7.25 3.73
CA PRO A 22 8.41 -7.21 3.09
C PRO A 22 8.53 -6.62 1.68
N ASP A 23 7.52 -6.82 0.82
CA ASP A 23 7.52 -6.21 -0.52
C ASP A 23 7.17 -4.73 -0.48
N TYR A 24 6.35 -4.30 0.50
CA TYR A 24 5.92 -2.92 0.66
C TYR A 24 5.96 -2.48 2.13
N LEU A 25 6.34 -1.22 2.35
CA LEU A 25 6.15 -0.50 3.62
C LEU A 25 5.20 0.67 3.40
N GLY A 26 4.16 0.79 4.23
CA GLY A 26 3.14 1.82 4.13
C GLY A 26 3.32 2.92 5.18
N PHE A 27 3.36 4.17 4.73
CA PHE A 27 3.48 5.40 5.52
C PHE A 27 2.19 6.21 5.36
N ILE A 28 1.50 6.51 6.46
CA ILE A 28 0.19 7.15 6.44
C ILE A 28 0.37 8.66 6.56
N PHE A 29 0.03 9.39 5.52
CA PHE A 29 0.00 10.86 5.48
C PHE A 29 -1.45 11.34 5.66
N TYR A 30 -1.95 11.23 6.89
CA TYR A 30 -3.29 11.65 7.27
C TYR A 30 -3.29 12.05 8.75
N GLU A 31 -3.41 13.35 9.02
CA GLU A 31 -3.28 13.94 10.36
C GLU A 31 -4.17 13.30 11.43
N LYS A 32 -5.40 12.89 11.06
CA LYS A 32 -6.35 12.27 12.00
C LYS A 32 -5.97 10.83 12.36
N SER A 33 -5.00 10.23 11.67
CA SER A 33 -4.53 8.89 11.97
C SER A 33 -3.58 8.90 13.17
N LYS A 34 -3.78 7.97 14.12
CA LYS A 34 -2.79 7.71 15.20
C LYS A 34 -1.42 7.27 14.64
N ARG A 35 -1.39 6.84 13.38
CA ARG A 35 -0.19 6.38 12.65
C ARG A 35 0.30 7.43 11.66
N ASN A 36 -0.17 8.69 11.77
CA ASN A 36 0.31 9.76 10.88
C ASN A 36 1.83 9.81 10.91
N PHE A 37 2.44 9.84 9.73
CA PHE A 37 3.88 9.83 9.54
C PHE A 37 4.37 11.26 9.24
N GLU A 38 5.29 11.73 10.06
CA GLU A 38 5.89 13.08 9.97
C GLU A 38 7.42 13.02 10.10
N GLY A 39 7.97 11.82 9.94
CA GLY A 39 9.38 11.57 10.19
C GLY A 39 10.24 11.47 8.93
N ILE A 40 11.43 10.93 9.10
CA ILE A 40 12.35 10.57 8.03
C ILE A 40 12.22 9.08 7.79
N ILE A 41 12.02 8.65 6.53
CA ILE A 41 12.10 7.25 6.14
C ILE A 41 13.59 6.88 6.10
N PRO A 42 14.05 5.95 6.97
CA PRO A 42 15.44 5.52 6.94
C PRO A 42 15.75 4.77 5.64
N GLU A 43 17.02 4.69 5.29
CA GLU A 43 17.44 3.86 4.15
C GLU A 43 17.26 2.38 4.47
N PHE A 44 16.72 1.64 3.50
CA PHE A 44 16.58 0.19 3.50
C PHE A 44 16.69 -0.34 2.06
N SER A 45 16.57 -1.64 1.85
CA SER A 45 16.70 -2.25 0.53
C SER A 45 15.76 -1.64 -0.50
N ASN A 46 16.28 -1.28 -1.67
CA ASN A 46 15.49 -0.78 -2.81
C ASN A 46 14.51 -1.83 -3.39
N SER A 47 14.57 -3.07 -2.93
CA SER A 47 13.57 -4.10 -3.27
C SER A 47 12.24 -3.89 -2.53
N ILE A 48 12.24 -3.12 -1.44
CA ILE A 48 11.05 -2.82 -0.65
C ILE A 48 10.44 -1.52 -1.16
N LYS A 49 9.22 -1.58 -1.68
CA LYS A 49 8.50 -0.42 -2.18
C LYS A 49 7.93 0.43 -1.04
N LYS A 50 8.11 1.74 -1.14
CA LYS A 50 7.54 2.74 -0.22
C LYS A 50 6.16 3.14 -0.70
N THR A 51 5.14 2.94 0.12
CA THR A 51 3.74 3.30 -0.19
C THR A 51 3.29 4.46 0.69
N GLY A 52 2.92 5.58 0.08
CA GLY A 52 2.22 6.66 0.77
C GLY A 52 0.71 6.38 0.82
N VAL A 53 0.11 6.50 2.01
CA VAL A 53 -1.34 6.33 2.21
C VAL A 53 -1.98 7.69 2.46
N PHE A 54 -2.94 8.05 1.62
CA PHE A 54 -3.61 9.35 1.60
C PHE A 54 -5.12 9.20 1.76
N VAL A 55 -5.77 10.22 2.32
CA VAL A 55 -7.22 10.26 2.51
C VAL A 55 -7.76 11.63 2.06
N ASN A 56 -8.32 11.69 0.86
CA ASN A 56 -8.87 12.91 0.26
C ASN A 56 -7.89 14.10 0.29
N GLU A 57 -6.60 13.84 0.04
CA GLU A 57 -5.56 14.85 0.06
C GLU A 57 -5.52 15.63 -1.27
N TYR A 58 -4.99 16.86 -1.26
CA TYR A 58 -4.77 17.63 -2.48
C TYR A 58 -3.68 17.01 -3.34
N ILE A 59 -3.89 17.03 -4.66
CA ILE A 59 -2.97 16.39 -5.63
C ILE A 59 -1.56 16.94 -5.50
N GLU A 60 -1.41 18.25 -5.33
CA GLU A 60 -0.13 18.93 -5.21
C GLU A 60 0.65 18.46 -3.97
N ILE A 61 -0.06 18.18 -2.86
CA ILE A 61 0.55 17.66 -1.63
C ILE A 61 0.97 16.20 -1.86
N VAL A 62 0.11 15.39 -2.49
CA VAL A 62 0.46 13.99 -2.82
C VAL A 62 1.73 13.94 -3.67
N ILE A 63 1.81 14.77 -4.73
CA ILE A 63 2.99 14.82 -5.61
C ILE A 63 4.23 15.26 -4.83
N SER A 64 4.13 16.31 -4.01
CA SER A 64 5.24 16.77 -3.17
C SER A 64 5.78 15.67 -2.27
N LEU A 65 4.89 14.91 -1.61
CA LEU A 65 5.28 13.81 -0.72
C LEU A 65 5.83 12.60 -1.49
N VAL A 66 5.30 12.31 -2.69
CA VAL A 66 5.88 11.28 -3.59
C VAL A 66 7.33 11.61 -3.92
N GLU A 67 7.60 12.87 -4.19
CA GLU A 67 8.95 13.34 -4.53
C GLU A 67 9.88 13.36 -3.32
N GLU A 68 9.43 13.93 -2.20
CA GLU A 68 10.19 14.05 -0.97
C GLU A 68 10.64 12.71 -0.42
N TYR A 69 9.69 11.76 -0.32
CA TYR A 69 9.95 10.45 0.26
C TYR A 69 10.35 9.40 -0.78
N ARG A 70 10.33 9.75 -2.09
CA ARG A 70 10.58 8.83 -3.20
C ARG A 70 9.67 7.62 -3.10
N LEU A 71 8.36 7.87 -3.05
CA LEU A 71 7.36 6.82 -2.94
C LEU A 71 7.26 6.04 -4.26
N ASP A 72 7.12 4.73 -4.15
CA ASP A 72 6.95 3.81 -5.28
C ASP A 72 5.47 3.51 -5.56
N ALA A 73 4.61 3.75 -4.57
CA ALA A 73 3.17 3.53 -4.66
C ALA A 73 2.38 4.58 -3.87
N ILE A 74 1.18 4.89 -4.35
CA ILE A 74 0.18 5.75 -3.73
C ILE A 74 -1.03 4.90 -3.39
N GLN A 75 -1.42 4.86 -2.12
CA GLN A 75 -2.65 4.22 -1.67
C GLN A 75 -3.70 5.30 -1.35
N LEU A 76 -4.77 5.33 -2.11
CA LEU A 76 -5.89 6.26 -1.97
C LEU A 76 -6.98 5.63 -1.12
N HIS A 77 -7.06 6.05 0.14
CA HIS A 77 -7.94 5.46 1.18
C HIS A 77 -9.15 6.34 1.51
N GLY A 78 -9.37 7.38 0.72
CA GLY A 78 -10.49 8.29 0.84
C GLY A 78 -11.62 7.98 -0.15
N ASP A 79 -12.33 9.03 -0.56
CA ASP A 79 -13.40 8.99 -1.55
C ASP A 79 -12.93 9.54 -2.91
N GLU A 80 -11.61 9.40 -3.19
CA GLU A 80 -10.97 9.91 -4.40
C GLU A 80 -11.67 9.34 -5.63
N THR A 81 -12.11 10.23 -6.52
CA THR A 81 -12.86 9.88 -7.73
C THR A 81 -11.93 9.44 -8.86
N VAL A 82 -12.51 8.85 -9.89
CA VAL A 82 -11.79 8.53 -11.14
C VAL A 82 -11.15 9.78 -11.77
N ALA A 83 -11.84 10.93 -11.72
CA ALA A 83 -11.31 12.18 -12.23
C ALA A 83 -10.08 12.64 -11.45
N TYR A 84 -10.12 12.54 -10.12
CA TYR A 84 -8.97 12.81 -9.26
C TYR A 84 -7.76 11.91 -9.62
N ILE A 85 -7.99 10.60 -9.81
CA ILE A 85 -6.90 9.66 -10.12
C ILE A 85 -6.28 9.96 -11.49
N LYS A 86 -7.11 10.26 -12.50
CA LYS A 86 -6.62 10.65 -13.83
C LYS A 86 -5.77 11.90 -13.77
N GLU A 87 -6.23 12.93 -13.05
CA GLU A 87 -5.50 14.17 -12.87
C GLU A 87 -4.18 13.94 -12.13
N LEU A 88 -4.20 13.18 -11.03
CA LEU A 88 -3.00 12.82 -10.28
C LEU A 88 -1.96 12.12 -11.17
N LYS A 89 -2.37 11.10 -11.96
CA LYS A 89 -1.46 10.40 -12.88
C LYS A 89 -0.88 11.34 -13.93
N CYS A 90 -1.70 12.19 -14.55
CA CYS A 90 -1.26 13.18 -15.54
C CYS A 90 -0.20 14.15 -14.95
N GLN A 91 -0.43 14.65 -13.75
CA GLN A 91 0.52 15.56 -13.09
C GLN A 91 1.81 14.86 -12.65
N LEU A 92 1.74 13.60 -12.18
CA LEU A 92 2.94 12.79 -11.88
C LEU A 92 3.79 12.55 -13.12
N GLU A 93 3.18 12.23 -14.27
CA GLU A 93 3.88 12.08 -15.55
C GLU A 93 4.55 13.38 -15.98
N SER A 94 3.83 14.50 -15.91
CA SER A 94 4.34 15.83 -16.26
C SER A 94 5.52 16.26 -15.37
N SER A 95 5.43 16.05 -14.06
CA SER A 95 6.55 16.31 -13.11
C SER A 95 7.78 15.48 -13.46
N ARG A 96 7.58 14.23 -13.85
CA ARG A 96 8.64 13.31 -14.24
C ARG A 96 9.34 13.75 -15.53
N GLU A 97 8.58 14.13 -16.55
CA GLU A 97 9.10 14.61 -17.82
C GLU A 97 9.96 15.85 -17.66
N LEU A 98 9.49 16.84 -16.87
CA LEU A 98 10.23 18.05 -16.55
C LEU A 98 11.59 17.72 -15.90
N LYS A 99 11.61 16.82 -14.92
CA LYS A 99 12.85 16.39 -14.26
C LYS A 99 13.80 15.64 -15.17
N ILE A 100 13.27 14.84 -16.12
CA ILE A 100 14.09 14.16 -17.14
C ILE A 100 14.76 15.20 -18.03
N GLU A 101 14.03 16.23 -18.44
CA GLU A 101 14.55 17.31 -19.30
C GLU A 101 15.60 18.14 -18.57
N GLU A 102 15.34 18.56 -17.34
CA GLU A 102 16.31 19.26 -16.48
C GLU A 102 17.60 18.45 -16.28
N ASN A 103 17.47 17.15 -16.01
CA ASN A 103 18.63 16.27 -15.85
C ASN A 103 19.41 16.02 -17.14
N LYS A 104 18.78 16.04 -18.32
CA LYS A 104 19.49 16.04 -19.60
C LYS A 104 20.32 17.31 -19.79
N GLN A 105 19.83 18.46 -19.31
CA GLN A 105 20.56 19.72 -19.34
C GLN A 105 21.68 19.77 -18.29
N ILE A 106 21.46 19.17 -17.10
CA ILE A 106 22.43 19.10 -15.99
C ILE A 106 23.48 18.02 -16.20
N LYS A 107 23.21 16.94 -16.92
CA LYS A 107 24.21 15.93 -17.30
C LYS A 107 25.40 16.47 -18.09
N LYS A 108 25.31 17.72 -18.56
CA LYS A 108 26.47 18.50 -18.97
C LYS A 108 27.31 19.03 -17.79
N LYS A 109 26.82 18.99 -16.54
CA LYS A 109 27.50 19.39 -15.30
C LYS A 109 27.22 18.33 -14.23
N LYS A 110 28.19 17.43 -14.01
CA LYS A 110 28.25 16.37 -12.99
C LYS A 110 27.38 16.63 -11.75
N ASN A 111 26.18 16.05 -11.68
CA ASN A 111 25.53 15.62 -10.44
C ASN A 111 24.31 14.77 -10.80
N GLN A 112 24.29 13.53 -10.31
CA GLN A 112 23.19 12.58 -10.54
C GLN A 112 22.01 12.94 -9.61
N HIS A 113 20.91 13.43 -10.17
CA HIS A 113 19.62 13.41 -9.48
C HIS A 113 18.93 12.07 -9.81
N TYR A 114 18.48 11.38 -8.78
CA TYR A 114 17.76 10.11 -8.91
C TYR A 114 16.38 10.39 -9.54
N ILE A 115 16.15 9.82 -10.71
CA ILE A 115 14.82 9.73 -11.31
C ILE A 115 14.36 8.30 -11.07
N SER A 116 13.25 8.10 -10.36
CA SER A 116 12.62 6.78 -10.29
C SER A 116 12.39 6.28 -11.72
N LYS A 117 12.87 5.09 -12.02
CA LYS A 117 12.72 4.48 -13.34
C LYS A 117 11.33 3.91 -13.58
N ASN A 118 10.56 3.72 -12.52
CA ASN A 118 9.26 3.07 -12.56
C ASN A 118 8.13 4.08 -12.38
N ASP A 119 7.00 3.83 -13.00
CA ASP A 119 5.78 4.58 -12.75
C ASP A 119 5.33 4.33 -11.31
N VAL A 120 4.78 5.36 -10.68
CA VAL A 120 4.25 5.26 -9.31
C VAL A 120 2.95 4.47 -9.37
N GLU A 121 2.90 3.34 -8.64
CA GLU A 121 1.71 2.48 -8.60
C GLU A 121 0.55 3.18 -7.87
N VAL A 122 -0.66 3.03 -8.37
CA VAL A 122 -1.87 3.56 -7.73
C VAL A 122 -2.74 2.42 -7.20
N ILE A 123 -2.96 2.41 -5.89
CA ILE A 123 -3.77 1.45 -5.16
C ILE A 123 -5.02 2.18 -4.67
N LYS A 124 -6.22 1.77 -5.11
CA LYS A 124 -7.48 2.35 -4.61
C LYS A 124 -8.13 1.44 -3.58
N VAL A 125 -8.42 1.99 -2.42
CA VAL A 125 -9.04 1.25 -1.31
C VAL A 125 -10.56 1.29 -1.40
N PHE A 126 -11.18 0.13 -1.16
CA PHE A 126 -12.62 -0.01 -0.94
C PHE A 126 -12.89 -0.78 0.35
N GLY A 127 -13.77 -0.21 1.18
CA GLY A 127 -14.20 -0.85 2.41
C GLY A 127 -15.33 -1.85 2.15
N ILE A 128 -15.11 -3.11 2.52
CA ILE A 128 -16.09 -4.21 2.43
C ILE A 128 -16.73 -4.47 3.79
N LYS A 129 -18.01 -4.79 3.78
CA LYS A 129 -18.76 -5.39 4.87
C LYS A 129 -19.24 -6.79 4.47
N ASP A 130 -20.41 -7.19 4.97
CA ASP A 130 -21.03 -8.48 4.71
C ASP A 130 -21.43 -8.66 3.24
N GLU A 131 -21.68 -7.56 2.53
CA GLU A 131 -21.98 -7.52 1.10
C GLU A 131 -21.22 -6.39 0.41
N PHE A 132 -20.88 -6.59 -0.87
CA PHE A 132 -20.21 -5.57 -1.68
C PHE A 132 -20.68 -5.65 -3.13
N ASN A 133 -21.06 -4.49 -3.68
CA ASN A 133 -21.39 -4.37 -5.10
C ASN A 133 -20.12 -4.07 -5.90
N PHE A 134 -19.57 -5.09 -6.57
CA PHE A 134 -18.35 -4.95 -7.37
C PHE A 134 -18.50 -4.05 -8.59
N ASP A 135 -19.73 -3.70 -9.03
CA ASP A 135 -19.94 -2.78 -10.16
C ASP A 135 -19.38 -1.37 -9.89
N VAL A 136 -19.26 -0.98 -8.62
CA VAL A 136 -18.65 0.31 -8.24
C VAL A 136 -17.17 0.41 -8.64
N LEU A 137 -16.51 -0.72 -8.88
CA LEU A 137 -15.10 -0.77 -9.29
C LEU A 137 -14.91 -0.50 -10.78
N LYS A 138 -15.94 -0.77 -11.62
CA LYS A 138 -15.85 -0.66 -13.09
C LYS A 138 -15.21 0.64 -13.58
N PRO A 139 -15.59 1.83 -13.05
CA PRO A 139 -14.99 3.08 -13.51
C PRO A 139 -13.50 3.22 -13.19
N TYR A 140 -12.99 2.45 -12.21
CA TYR A 140 -11.60 2.52 -11.73
C TYR A 140 -10.65 1.55 -12.43
N LEU A 141 -11.15 0.53 -13.14
CA LEU A 141 -10.36 -0.56 -13.73
C LEU A 141 -9.21 -0.06 -14.62
N GLU A 142 -9.42 1.04 -15.36
CA GLU A 142 -8.42 1.57 -16.30
C GLU A 142 -7.47 2.62 -15.67
N VAL A 143 -7.71 3.01 -14.41
CA VAL A 143 -6.98 4.12 -13.80
C VAL A 143 -6.17 3.71 -12.57
N VAL A 144 -6.34 2.49 -12.07
CA VAL A 144 -5.59 1.96 -10.93
C VAL A 144 -4.77 0.74 -11.34
N ASP A 145 -3.67 0.52 -10.65
CA ASP A 145 -2.86 -0.68 -10.85
C ASP A 145 -3.36 -1.83 -9.97
N TYR A 146 -3.88 -1.47 -8.79
CA TYR A 146 -4.42 -2.41 -7.82
C TYR A 146 -5.64 -1.86 -7.09
N PHE A 147 -6.52 -2.76 -6.68
CA PHE A 147 -7.45 -2.48 -5.59
C PHE A 147 -6.84 -2.89 -4.25
N LEU A 148 -7.40 -2.36 -3.17
CA LEU A 148 -7.18 -2.88 -1.83
C LEU A 148 -8.55 -3.01 -1.16
N PHE A 149 -8.85 -4.21 -0.66
CA PHE A 149 -10.09 -4.47 0.07
C PHE A 149 -9.81 -4.50 1.56
N ASP A 150 -10.37 -3.53 2.27
CA ASP A 150 -10.26 -3.39 3.73
C ASP A 150 -11.63 -3.56 4.39
N THR A 151 -11.65 -3.87 5.68
CA THR A 151 -12.91 -3.94 6.44
C THR A 151 -13.50 -2.54 6.61
N LYS A 152 -14.76 -2.38 6.23
CA LYS A 152 -15.49 -1.12 6.45
C LYS A 152 -15.82 -0.94 7.93
N GLY A 153 -14.95 -0.27 8.66
CA GLY A 153 -15.12 0.09 10.06
C GLY A 153 -15.64 1.52 10.27
N LYS A 154 -15.67 1.96 11.53
CA LYS A 154 -16.02 3.34 11.90
C LYS A 154 -14.91 4.34 11.50
N GLU A 155 -13.67 3.90 11.51
CA GLU A 155 -12.50 4.69 11.12
C GLU A 155 -11.93 4.16 9.79
N ARG A 156 -11.27 5.02 9.01
CA ARG A 156 -10.58 4.63 7.77
C ARG A 156 -9.27 3.93 8.13
N GLY A 157 -9.31 2.59 8.15
CA GLY A 157 -8.20 1.70 8.47
C GLY A 157 -7.97 1.45 9.95
N GLY A 158 -7.34 0.30 10.26
CA GLY A 158 -6.90 -0.05 11.61
C GLY A 158 -8.00 -0.43 12.61
N ASN A 159 -9.19 -0.78 12.15
CA ASN A 159 -10.32 -1.17 13.01
C ASN A 159 -10.12 -2.54 13.71
N GLY A 160 -9.16 -3.37 13.25
CA GLY A 160 -8.86 -4.67 13.84
C GLY A 160 -9.95 -5.72 13.70
N THR A 161 -11.03 -5.41 12.98
CA THR A 161 -12.11 -6.35 12.64
C THR A 161 -11.93 -6.85 11.21
N LYS A 162 -12.40 -8.05 10.93
CA LYS A 162 -12.31 -8.70 9.63
C LYS A 162 -13.70 -8.81 9.01
N PHE A 163 -13.82 -8.57 7.70
CA PHE A 163 -15.02 -8.91 6.94
C PHE A 163 -14.98 -10.38 6.48
N ASP A 164 -16.09 -10.93 6.11
CA ASP A 164 -16.15 -12.29 5.55
C ASP A 164 -15.52 -12.32 4.16
N TRP A 165 -14.36 -12.94 4.03
CA TRP A 165 -13.62 -13.02 2.76
C TRP A 165 -14.34 -13.82 1.68
N SER A 166 -15.37 -14.63 2.02
CA SER A 166 -16.20 -15.31 1.04
C SER A 166 -16.91 -14.35 0.07
N VAL A 167 -17.12 -13.10 0.48
CA VAL A 167 -17.63 -12.02 -0.38
C VAL A 167 -16.77 -11.83 -1.63
N LEU A 168 -15.45 -12.04 -1.51
CA LEU A 168 -14.49 -11.88 -2.61
C LEU A 168 -14.61 -12.97 -3.67
N GLU A 169 -15.24 -14.12 -3.38
CA GLU A 169 -15.49 -15.17 -4.38
C GLU A 169 -16.35 -14.67 -5.56
N LYS A 170 -17.10 -13.58 -5.33
CA LYS A 170 -17.91 -12.90 -6.36
C LYS A 170 -17.14 -11.81 -7.13
N TYR A 171 -15.84 -11.60 -6.86
CA TYR A 171 -15.03 -10.61 -7.55
C TYR A 171 -14.88 -10.96 -9.03
N PRO A 172 -15.38 -10.13 -9.97
CA PRO A 172 -15.54 -10.53 -11.37
C PRO A 172 -14.43 -10.03 -12.29
N PHE A 173 -13.36 -9.40 -11.76
CA PHE A 173 -12.34 -8.73 -12.56
C PHE A 173 -10.97 -9.40 -12.41
N ASP A 174 -10.12 -9.23 -13.43
CA ASP A 174 -8.72 -9.69 -13.41
C ASP A 174 -7.77 -8.70 -12.74
N THR A 175 -8.23 -7.46 -12.45
CA THR A 175 -7.41 -6.45 -11.78
C THR A 175 -6.94 -6.98 -10.43
N PRO A 176 -5.62 -7.08 -10.19
CA PRO A 176 -5.11 -7.67 -8.96
C PRO A 176 -5.40 -6.77 -7.75
N PHE A 177 -5.47 -7.38 -6.56
CA PHE A 177 -5.79 -6.65 -5.35
C PHE A 177 -4.96 -7.05 -4.14
N PHE A 178 -4.86 -6.11 -3.20
CA PHE A 178 -4.35 -6.34 -1.85
C PHE A 178 -5.50 -6.77 -0.94
N LEU A 179 -5.31 -7.85 -0.21
CA LEU A 179 -6.24 -8.27 0.83
C LEU A 179 -5.81 -7.66 2.16
N SER A 180 -6.72 -6.91 2.78
CA SER A 180 -6.51 -6.23 4.07
C SER A 180 -7.70 -6.47 5.00
N GLY A 181 -7.72 -5.81 6.15
CA GLY A 181 -8.83 -5.83 7.08
C GLY A 181 -8.65 -6.82 8.22
N GLY A 182 -7.90 -6.41 9.24
CA GLY A 182 -7.79 -7.14 10.51
C GLY A 182 -7.05 -8.46 10.46
N ILE A 183 -6.22 -8.68 9.44
CA ILE A 183 -5.38 -9.88 9.30
C ILE A 183 -4.38 -9.96 10.46
N GLY A 184 -4.35 -11.09 11.16
CA GLY A 184 -3.44 -11.39 12.27
C GLY A 184 -2.86 -12.81 12.20
N LEU A 185 -2.10 -13.19 13.21
CA LEU A 185 -1.54 -14.55 13.31
C LEU A 185 -2.63 -15.63 13.37
N GLU A 186 -3.74 -15.31 14.00
CA GLU A 186 -4.91 -16.18 14.11
C GLU A 186 -5.54 -16.52 12.76
N ASP A 187 -5.26 -15.75 11.71
CA ASP A 187 -5.89 -15.90 10.40
C ASP A 187 -5.04 -16.70 9.39
N VAL A 188 -3.86 -17.20 9.78
CA VAL A 188 -2.91 -17.88 8.88
C VAL A 188 -3.55 -19.00 8.05
N GLU A 189 -4.38 -19.84 8.66
CA GLU A 189 -5.00 -20.96 7.93
C GLU A 189 -6.09 -20.48 6.95
N GLU A 190 -6.82 -19.44 7.30
CA GLU A 190 -7.81 -18.83 6.41
C GLU A 190 -7.13 -18.10 5.25
N VAL A 191 -6.04 -17.37 5.53
CA VAL A 191 -5.18 -16.76 4.50
C VAL A 191 -4.66 -17.83 3.53
N LYS A 192 -4.12 -18.94 4.02
CA LYS A 192 -3.67 -20.05 3.17
C LYS A 192 -4.81 -20.64 2.32
N LYS A 193 -6.02 -20.69 2.85
CA LYS A 193 -7.18 -21.17 2.12
C LYS A 193 -7.56 -20.23 0.98
N ILE A 194 -7.66 -18.92 1.26
CA ILE A 194 -8.04 -17.94 0.23
C ILE A 194 -6.95 -17.79 -0.84
N MET A 195 -5.66 -17.91 -0.48
CA MET A 195 -4.55 -17.90 -1.44
C MET A 195 -4.59 -19.05 -2.45
N LYS A 196 -5.27 -20.15 -2.13
CA LYS A 196 -5.48 -21.29 -3.07
C LYS A 196 -6.64 -21.06 -4.01
N SER A 197 -7.41 -20.00 -3.86
CA SER A 197 -8.51 -19.66 -4.77
C SER A 197 -7.95 -19.09 -6.09
N ASN A 198 -8.82 -18.97 -7.10
CA ASN A 198 -8.48 -18.33 -8.38
C ASN A 198 -8.59 -16.80 -8.34
N LEU A 199 -8.69 -16.21 -7.15
CA LEU A 199 -8.75 -14.76 -6.98
C LEU A 199 -7.40 -14.12 -7.31
N PRO A 200 -7.36 -12.96 -7.97
CA PRO A 200 -6.13 -12.28 -8.31
C PRO A 200 -5.56 -11.51 -7.09
N ILE A 201 -5.33 -12.25 -5.99
CA ILE A 201 -4.73 -11.69 -4.78
C ILE A 201 -3.25 -11.45 -5.05
N TYR A 202 -2.86 -10.18 -5.04
CA TYR A 202 -1.49 -9.76 -5.30
C TYR A 202 -0.64 -9.74 -4.03
N ALA A 203 -1.19 -9.20 -2.96
CA ALA A 203 -0.48 -9.04 -1.68
C ALA A 203 -1.44 -9.12 -0.49
N LEU A 204 -0.87 -9.43 0.67
CA LEU A 204 -1.53 -9.26 1.96
C LEU A 204 -1.09 -7.92 2.56
N ASP A 205 -2.03 -7.12 3.07
CA ASP A 205 -1.75 -5.86 3.75
C ASP A 205 -2.07 -5.98 5.24
N VAL A 206 -1.04 -5.94 6.07
CA VAL A 206 -1.14 -6.10 7.52
C VAL A 206 -0.82 -4.80 8.26
N ASN A 207 -1.51 -4.54 9.37
CA ASN A 207 -1.32 -3.32 10.15
C ASN A 207 -1.53 -3.55 11.65
N SER A 208 -2.71 -3.20 12.19
CA SER A 208 -2.99 -3.04 13.62
C SER A 208 -2.86 -4.31 14.44
N LYS A 209 -3.16 -5.47 13.86
CA LYS A 209 -3.04 -6.76 14.54
C LYS A 209 -1.60 -7.13 14.91
N PHE A 210 -0.64 -6.53 14.23
CA PHE A 210 0.80 -6.71 14.48
C PHE A 210 1.42 -5.57 15.27
N GLU A 211 0.63 -4.78 16.01
CA GLU A 211 1.14 -3.63 16.77
C GLU A 211 1.06 -3.86 18.28
N SER A 212 2.08 -3.38 19.00
CA SER A 212 2.05 -3.21 20.46
C SER A 212 1.36 -1.90 20.86
N LYS A 213 1.53 -0.87 20.03
CA LYS A 213 0.82 0.41 20.05
C LYS A 213 0.79 0.99 18.63
N PRO A 214 -0.11 1.92 18.30
CA PRO A 214 -0.18 2.49 16.96
C PRO A 214 1.19 2.95 16.42
N GLY A 215 1.58 2.38 15.28
CA GLY A 215 2.85 2.66 14.61
C GLY A 215 4.07 1.87 15.11
N VAL A 216 3.91 0.95 16.06
CA VAL A 216 5.00 0.07 16.54
C VAL A 216 4.65 -1.40 16.30
N LYS A 217 5.29 -1.99 15.32
CA LYS A 217 5.08 -3.40 14.95
C LYS A 217 5.82 -4.36 15.88
N ARG A 218 5.17 -5.48 16.22
CA ARG A 218 5.77 -6.62 16.88
C ARG A 218 6.51 -7.46 15.85
N ILE A 219 7.84 -7.42 15.89
CA ILE A 219 8.71 -7.99 14.86
C ILE A 219 8.57 -9.51 14.79
N GLU A 220 8.55 -10.18 15.95
CA GLU A 220 8.43 -11.64 16.02
C GLU A 220 7.11 -12.15 15.43
N ASP A 221 5.99 -11.46 15.70
CA ASP A 221 4.68 -11.81 15.15
C ASP A 221 4.67 -11.65 13.61
N LEU A 222 5.28 -10.58 13.09
CA LEU A 222 5.39 -10.36 11.63
C LEU A 222 6.27 -11.42 10.97
N LYS A 223 7.37 -11.80 11.63
CA LYS A 223 8.28 -12.83 11.16
C LYS A 223 7.56 -14.18 11.09
N GLU A 224 6.91 -14.58 12.18
CA GLU A 224 6.12 -15.81 12.25
C GLU A 224 5.03 -15.86 11.17
N PHE A 225 4.29 -14.76 11.01
CA PHE A 225 3.25 -14.64 9.97
C PHE A 225 3.84 -14.81 8.57
N LYS A 226 4.92 -14.08 8.27
CA LYS A 226 5.58 -14.13 6.96
C LYS A 226 6.07 -15.56 6.66
N GLU A 227 6.75 -16.20 7.59
CA GLU A 227 7.25 -17.56 7.45
C GLU A 227 6.10 -18.56 7.24
N SER A 228 5.01 -18.39 7.99
CA SER A 228 3.85 -19.28 7.91
C SER A 228 3.10 -19.19 6.60
N VAL A 229 3.00 -17.97 6.01
CA VAL A 229 2.18 -17.72 4.83
C VAL A 229 2.99 -17.78 3.53
N ILE A 230 4.23 -17.23 3.51
CA ILE A 230 5.00 -17.04 2.28
C ILE A 230 5.93 -18.22 2.01
N SER A 231 6.52 -18.83 3.05
CA SER A 231 7.46 -19.97 2.89
C SER A 231 6.77 -21.27 2.43
N SER A 232 5.45 -21.34 2.43
CA SER A 232 4.69 -22.52 1.98
C SER A 232 4.56 -22.66 0.46
N GLU A 233 5.08 -21.71 -0.33
CA GLU A 233 5.02 -21.77 -1.82
C GLU A 233 6.22 -22.52 -2.45
N THR A 234 7.16 -23.02 -1.65
CA THR A 234 8.37 -23.72 -2.14
C THR A 234 8.27 -25.25 -1.92
N LYS A 235 7.19 -25.86 -2.41
CA LYS A 235 7.16 -27.34 -2.55
C LYS A 235 6.40 -27.74 -3.79
#